data_82d842403bff06e7dde190a2bb2ea444
#
_entry.id   82d842403bff06e7dde190a2bb2ea444
#
_cell.length_a   1.000
_cell.length_b   1.000
_cell.length_c   1.000
_cell.angle_alpha   90.00
_cell.angle_beta   90.00
_cell.angle_gamma   90.00
#
_symmetry.space_group_name_H-M   'P 1'
#
loop_
_entity.id
_entity.type
_entity.pdbx_description
1 polymer ?
#
loop_
_entity_poly.entity_id
_entity_poly.type
_entity_poly.pdbx_seq_one_letter_code
_entity_poly.pdbx_strand_id
1 'polypeptide(L)'
;MVANAETATPSAPPGAPRFGKSKPTLLAIFERQRRQSLIWFLIAVSAWVWAAWDRQQLVEKLTHKREVVLIDSLGTYYVSPVVDIQQAKDLHAMQTKLACKALFERNPEGLDNPELFKQLFLRDAAQVAQGALNKTKAEFEAKSLHQKVEVGPPEILSTRDNAFYTSADVQLIRVGSYRGEAITEVLRYRIKFKFLVNPDLTRNGRFPTAVAAFQVEPIKT
;
A
#
# COMPACT_ATOMS: atom_id res chain seq x y z
N MET A 1 -80.56 -27.82 -58.78
CA MET A 1 -81.42 -27.10 -57.84
C MET A 1 -80.63 -26.81 -56.59
N VAL A 2 -80.08 -25.65 -56.50
CA VAL A 2 -79.56 -25.13 -55.22
C VAL A 2 -79.74 -23.63 -55.26
N ALA A 3 -80.43 -23.10 -54.31
CA ALA A 3 -80.81 -21.70 -54.18
C ALA A 3 -79.71 -20.82 -53.72
N ASN A 4 -79.53 -19.66 -54.36
CA ASN A 4 -78.70 -18.57 -53.91
C ASN A 4 -79.34 -17.89 -52.69
N ALA A 5 -78.58 -17.82 -51.59
CA ALA A 5 -78.88 -16.96 -50.45
C ALA A 5 -78.12 -15.68 -50.57
N GLU A 6 -78.77 -14.61 -50.91
CA GLU A 6 -78.28 -13.23 -50.85
C GLU A 6 -78.10 -12.77 -49.42
N THR A 7 -76.92 -12.54 -49.00
CA THR A 7 -76.64 -11.95 -47.68
C THR A 7 -76.62 -10.42 -47.79
N ALA A 8 -77.63 -9.84 -47.22
CA ALA A 8 -77.84 -8.40 -47.08
C ALA A 8 -76.74 -7.79 -46.16
N THR A 9 -76.00 -6.80 -46.70
CA THR A 9 -75.08 -6.00 -45.94
C THR A 9 -75.82 -4.98 -45.07
N PRO A 10 -75.57 -4.89 -43.74
CA PRO A 10 -76.24 -3.88 -42.94
C PRO A 10 -75.68 -2.51 -43.24
N SER A 11 -76.49 -1.56 -43.58
CA SER A 11 -76.23 -0.15 -43.79
C SER A 11 -75.75 0.49 -42.46
N ALA A 12 -74.55 1.16 -42.52
CA ALA A 12 -74.00 1.90 -41.38
C ALA A 12 -74.91 3.10 -41.00
N PRO A 13 -75.05 3.39 -39.70
CA PRO A 13 -75.89 4.52 -39.25
C PRO A 13 -75.23 5.87 -39.63
N PRO A 14 -76.03 6.85 -40.09
CA PRO A 14 -75.58 8.19 -40.41
C PRO A 14 -75.35 8.96 -39.05
N GLY A 15 -74.15 9.42 -38.78
CA GLY A 15 -73.98 10.38 -37.72
C GLY A 15 -72.79 10.19 -36.79
N ALA A 16 -71.69 9.52 -37.21
CA ALA A 16 -70.48 9.61 -36.41
C ALA A 16 -69.80 10.99 -36.60
N PRO A 17 -69.58 11.74 -35.55
CA PRO A 17 -68.89 13.03 -35.66
C PRO A 17 -67.45 12.77 -36.13
N ARG A 18 -67.09 13.22 -37.32
CA ARG A 18 -65.74 13.28 -37.79
C ARG A 18 -64.99 14.25 -36.90
N PHE A 19 -64.24 13.75 -35.91
CA PHE A 19 -63.26 14.55 -35.19
C PHE A 19 -62.27 15.12 -36.20
N GLY A 20 -62.52 16.31 -36.63
CA GLY A 20 -61.59 17.09 -37.44
C GLY A 20 -60.28 17.19 -36.65
N LYS A 21 -59.21 16.66 -37.21
CA LYS A 21 -57.87 16.90 -36.68
C LYS A 21 -57.67 18.41 -36.62
N SER A 22 -57.88 19.00 -35.43
CA SER A 22 -57.61 20.42 -35.20
C SER A 22 -56.14 20.66 -35.56
N LYS A 23 -55.94 21.58 -36.50
CA LYS A 23 -54.56 21.99 -36.87
C LYS A 23 -53.84 22.42 -35.61
N PRO A 24 -52.64 21.89 -35.31
CA PRO A 24 -51.97 22.27 -34.07
C PRO A 24 -51.73 23.77 -34.08
N THR A 25 -52.20 24.46 -33.09
CA THR A 25 -51.98 25.90 -32.88
C THR A 25 -50.48 26.13 -32.78
N LEU A 26 -49.96 27.20 -33.40
CA LEU A 26 -48.50 27.52 -33.35
C LEU A 26 -47.93 27.44 -31.93
N LEU A 27 -48.68 27.86 -30.93
CA LEU A 27 -48.33 27.74 -29.49
C LEU A 27 -48.10 26.28 -29.07
N ALA A 28 -48.92 25.33 -29.51
CA ALA A 28 -48.79 23.91 -29.15
C ALA A 28 -47.54 23.29 -29.79
N ILE A 29 -47.12 23.76 -30.99
CA ILE A 29 -45.90 23.35 -31.66
C ILE A 29 -44.68 23.86 -30.89
N PHE A 30 -44.68 25.14 -30.46
CA PHE A 30 -43.60 25.73 -29.65
C PHE A 30 -43.47 25.08 -28.27
N GLU A 31 -44.57 24.77 -27.63
CA GLU A 31 -44.59 24.09 -26.32
C GLU A 31 -44.03 22.67 -26.40
N ARG A 32 -44.37 21.94 -27.45
CA ARG A 32 -43.84 20.60 -27.71
C ARG A 32 -42.36 20.61 -28.02
N GLN A 33 -41.91 21.61 -28.78
CA GLN A 33 -40.49 21.77 -29.12
C GLN A 33 -39.66 22.15 -27.90
N ARG A 34 -40.19 22.98 -26.99
CA ARG A 34 -39.55 23.35 -25.72
C ARG A 34 -39.40 22.15 -24.79
N ARG A 35 -40.39 21.27 -24.67
CA ARG A 35 -40.29 20.03 -23.89
C ARG A 35 -39.26 19.08 -24.48
N GLN A 36 -39.20 18.95 -25.79
CA GLN A 36 -38.25 18.13 -26.46
C GLN A 36 -36.81 18.62 -26.24
N SER A 37 -36.56 19.95 -26.33
CA SER A 37 -35.27 20.57 -26.02
C SER A 37 -34.85 20.31 -24.57
N LEU A 38 -35.76 20.43 -23.60
CA LEU A 38 -35.46 20.15 -22.20
C LEU A 38 -35.06 18.68 -21.96
N ILE A 39 -35.75 17.74 -22.61
CA ILE A 39 -35.43 16.31 -22.51
C ILE A 39 -34.01 16.06 -23.05
N TRP A 40 -33.69 16.59 -24.23
CA TRP A 40 -32.37 16.43 -24.83
C TRP A 40 -31.27 17.10 -23.98
N PHE A 41 -31.56 18.26 -23.38
CA PHE A 41 -30.65 18.92 -22.46
C PHE A 41 -30.37 18.07 -21.21
N LEU A 42 -31.41 17.48 -20.60
CA LEU A 42 -31.25 16.60 -19.45
C LEU A 42 -30.46 15.33 -19.80
N ILE A 43 -30.70 14.73 -20.97
CA ILE A 43 -29.92 13.58 -21.46
C ILE A 43 -28.44 13.97 -21.64
N ALA A 44 -28.18 15.15 -22.24
CA ALA A 44 -26.81 15.61 -22.46
C ALA A 44 -26.08 15.88 -21.11
N VAL A 45 -26.74 16.51 -20.15
CA VAL A 45 -26.18 16.76 -18.83
C VAL A 45 -25.94 15.42 -18.09
N SER A 46 -26.87 14.48 -18.16
CA SER A 46 -26.70 13.16 -17.55
C SER A 46 -25.53 12.38 -18.17
N ALA A 47 -25.39 12.41 -19.47
CA ALA A 47 -24.26 11.79 -20.17
C ALA A 47 -22.93 12.45 -19.79
N TRP A 48 -22.92 13.76 -19.64
CA TRP A 48 -21.71 14.48 -19.22
C TRP A 48 -21.31 14.16 -17.77
N VAL A 49 -22.28 14.12 -16.85
CA VAL A 49 -22.05 13.71 -15.45
C VAL A 49 -21.54 12.28 -15.37
N TRP A 50 -22.14 11.37 -16.17
CA TRP A 50 -21.69 9.98 -16.26
C TRP A 50 -20.26 9.89 -16.77
N ALA A 51 -19.92 10.60 -17.84
CA ALA A 51 -18.57 10.61 -18.41
C ALA A 51 -17.53 11.19 -17.42
N ALA A 52 -17.90 12.22 -16.68
CA ALA A 52 -17.04 12.80 -15.65
C ALA A 52 -16.78 11.80 -14.51
N TRP A 53 -17.83 11.09 -14.07
CA TRP A 53 -17.72 10.05 -13.04
C TRP A 53 -16.84 8.88 -13.50
N ASP A 54 -17.07 8.37 -14.71
CA ASP A 54 -16.29 7.27 -15.28
C ASP A 54 -14.81 7.64 -15.43
N ARG A 55 -14.55 8.87 -15.89
CA ARG A 55 -13.19 9.42 -15.98
C ARG A 55 -12.51 9.49 -14.60
N GLN A 56 -13.25 9.87 -13.56
CA GLN A 56 -12.72 9.95 -12.20
C GLN A 56 -12.38 8.55 -11.65
N GLN A 57 -13.25 7.56 -11.87
CA GLN A 57 -12.97 6.17 -11.54
C GLN A 57 -11.79 5.58 -12.32
N LEU A 58 -11.65 5.95 -13.59
CA LEU A 58 -10.54 5.50 -14.43
C LEU A 58 -9.21 6.08 -13.93
N VAL A 59 -9.19 7.36 -13.56
CA VAL A 59 -8.02 8.02 -12.97
C VAL A 59 -7.65 7.39 -11.64
N GLU A 60 -8.60 7.09 -10.76
CA GLU A 60 -8.34 6.37 -9.52
C GLU A 60 -7.75 4.98 -9.77
N LYS A 61 -8.34 4.20 -10.67
CA LYS A 61 -7.84 2.86 -11.03
C LYS A 61 -6.44 2.90 -11.65
N LEU A 62 -6.12 3.90 -12.47
CA LEU A 62 -4.82 4.05 -13.11
C LEU A 62 -3.76 4.60 -12.14
N THR A 63 -4.14 5.48 -11.21
CA THR A 63 -3.23 6.01 -10.20
C THR A 63 -2.87 4.93 -9.15
N HIS A 64 -3.76 3.98 -8.89
CA HIS A 64 -3.49 2.85 -7.98
C HIS A 64 -2.62 1.75 -8.60
N LYS A 65 -2.48 1.71 -9.93
CA LYS A 65 -1.60 0.75 -10.63
C LYS A 65 -0.31 1.44 -11.11
N ARG A 66 0.41 2.06 -10.22
CA ARG A 66 1.79 2.46 -10.53
C ARG A 66 2.66 1.20 -10.52
N GLU A 67 3.04 0.73 -11.68
CA GLU A 67 4.09 -0.27 -11.82
C GLU A 67 5.44 0.43 -11.65
N VAL A 68 6.22 0.00 -10.69
CA VAL A 68 7.59 0.48 -10.52
C VAL A 68 8.51 -0.51 -11.21
N VAL A 69 9.27 -0.02 -12.16
CA VAL A 69 10.36 -0.79 -12.76
C VAL A 69 11.57 -0.64 -11.85
N LEU A 70 11.90 -1.69 -11.13
CA LEU A 70 13.14 -1.77 -10.37
C LEU A 70 14.24 -2.30 -11.30
N ILE A 71 15.27 -1.50 -11.50
CA ILE A 71 16.47 -1.91 -12.23
C ILE A 71 17.52 -2.28 -11.17
N ASP A 72 17.87 -3.54 -11.12
CA ASP A 72 18.99 -3.99 -10.29
C ASP A 72 20.32 -3.58 -10.93
N SER A 73 21.37 -3.47 -10.11
CA SER A 73 22.75 -3.18 -10.54
C SER A 73 23.29 -4.15 -11.60
N LEU A 74 22.66 -5.30 -11.75
CA LEU A 74 22.94 -6.31 -12.79
C LEU A 74 22.16 -6.10 -14.09
N GLY A 75 21.34 -5.04 -14.21
CA GLY A 75 20.55 -4.75 -15.40
C GLY A 75 19.28 -5.61 -15.56
N THR A 76 18.87 -6.32 -14.52
CA THR A 76 17.65 -7.11 -14.54
C THR A 76 16.44 -6.21 -14.23
N TYR A 77 15.43 -6.26 -15.09
CA TYR A 77 14.21 -5.48 -14.94
C TYR A 77 13.17 -6.29 -14.16
N TYR A 78 12.71 -5.77 -13.04
CA TYR A 78 11.58 -6.31 -12.31
C TYR A 78 10.40 -5.34 -12.43
N VAL A 79 9.32 -5.80 -13.03
CA VAL A 79 8.04 -5.07 -13.02
C VAL A 79 7.26 -5.56 -11.81
N SER A 80 7.13 -4.72 -10.80
CA SER A 80 6.33 -5.03 -9.61
C SER A 80 5.13 -4.08 -9.54
N PRO A 81 3.92 -4.58 -9.27
CA PRO A 81 2.82 -3.70 -8.94
C PRO A 81 3.20 -2.86 -7.72
N VAL A 82 2.86 -1.57 -7.74
CA VAL A 82 3.03 -0.73 -6.55
C VAL A 82 2.10 -1.27 -5.47
N VAL A 83 2.69 -1.99 -4.55
CA VAL A 83 2.00 -2.39 -3.33
C VAL A 83 1.98 -1.16 -2.42
N ASP A 84 0.79 -0.80 -1.95
CA ASP A 84 0.67 0.20 -0.89
C ASP A 84 1.60 -0.21 0.26
N ILE A 85 2.46 0.70 0.69
CA ILE A 85 3.45 0.43 1.74
C ILE A 85 2.78 -0.12 3.01
N GLN A 86 1.52 0.26 3.25
CA GLN A 86 0.72 -0.25 4.38
C GLN A 86 0.36 -1.73 4.25
N GLN A 87 0.28 -2.25 3.02
CA GLN A 87 -0.09 -3.63 2.72
C GLN A 87 1.11 -4.54 2.45
N ALA A 88 2.31 -3.98 2.36
CA ALA A 88 3.54 -4.69 2.01
C ALA A 88 4.12 -5.49 3.19
N LYS A 89 3.38 -6.48 3.71
CA LYS A 89 3.76 -7.28 4.88
C LYS A 89 5.14 -7.92 4.75
N ASP A 90 5.44 -8.49 3.59
CA ASP A 90 6.73 -9.15 3.34
C ASP A 90 7.89 -8.17 3.35
N LEU A 91 7.69 -6.96 2.80
CA LEU A 91 8.66 -5.88 2.85
C LEU A 91 8.94 -5.47 4.30
N HIS A 92 7.90 -5.29 5.12
CA HIS A 92 8.03 -4.93 6.53
C HIS A 92 8.76 -6.02 7.33
N ALA A 93 8.43 -7.29 7.07
CA ALA A 93 9.11 -8.41 7.69
C ALA A 93 10.59 -8.48 7.31
N MET A 94 10.90 -8.30 6.03
CA MET A 94 12.29 -8.26 5.54
C MET A 94 13.07 -7.09 6.14
N GLN A 95 12.49 -5.89 6.16
CA GLN A 95 13.15 -4.72 6.75
C GLN A 95 13.38 -4.86 8.26
N THR A 96 12.44 -5.49 8.98
CA THR A 96 12.63 -5.80 10.40
C THR A 96 13.83 -6.73 10.61
N LYS A 97 13.97 -7.77 9.80
CA LYS A 97 15.12 -8.67 9.85
C LYS A 97 16.43 -7.94 9.55
N LEU A 98 16.44 -7.08 8.54
CA LEU A 98 17.63 -6.28 8.19
C LEU A 98 17.99 -5.29 9.32
N ALA A 99 17.00 -4.64 9.93
CA ALA A 99 17.21 -3.74 11.05
C ALA A 99 17.78 -4.48 12.28
N CYS A 100 17.29 -5.68 12.58
CA CYS A 100 17.86 -6.53 13.64
C CYS A 100 19.33 -6.86 13.35
N LYS A 101 19.65 -7.30 12.13
CA LYS A 101 21.03 -7.60 11.74
C LYS A 101 21.93 -6.37 11.85
N ALA A 102 21.50 -5.25 11.28
CA ALA A 102 22.26 -4.01 11.33
C ALA A 102 22.53 -3.49 12.75
N LEU A 103 21.59 -3.74 13.69
CA LEU A 103 21.70 -3.29 15.07
C LEU A 103 22.56 -4.22 15.94
N PHE A 104 22.44 -5.53 15.75
CA PHE A 104 22.96 -6.51 16.69
C PHE A 104 24.19 -7.28 16.19
N GLU A 105 24.40 -7.41 14.87
CA GLU A 105 25.60 -8.08 14.38
C GLU A 105 26.81 -7.20 14.54
N ARG A 106 27.74 -7.66 15.37
CA ARG A 106 28.95 -6.90 15.69
C ARG A 106 30.10 -7.80 16.11
N ASN A 107 31.26 -7.23 16.04
CA ASN A 107 32.52 -7.81 16.43
C ASN A 107 33.27 -6.88 17.44
N PRO A 108 34.47 -7.20 17.92
CA PRO A 108 35.22 -6.33 18.85
C PRO A 108 35.49 -4.91 18.31
N GLU A 109 35.57 -4.74 16.99
CA GLU A 109 35.86 -3.44 16.36
C GLU A 109 34.59 -2.58 16.23
N GLY A 110 33.41 -3.18 16.24
CA GLY A 110 32.12 -2.47 16.12
C GLY A 110 31.04 -3.26 15.39
N LEU A 111 30.16 -2.55 14.69
CA LEU A 111 29.12 -3.16 13.87
C LEU A 111 29.72 -3.86 12.64
N ASP A 112 29.22 -5.05 12.31
CA ASP A 112 29.65 -5.78 11.11
C ASP A 112 29.26 -5.05 9.81
N ASN A 113 28.13 -4.33 9.81
CA ASN A 113 27.61 -3.61 8.66
C ASN A 113 27.24 -2.15 9.01
N PRO A 114 28.24 -1.27 9.23
CA PRO A 114 27.99 0.12 9.64
C PRO A 114 27.26 0.93 8.56
N GLU A 115 27.47 0.63 7.28
CA GLU A 115 26.77 1.32 6.18
C GLU A 115 25.30 0.96 6.12
N LEU A 116 24.96 -0.33 6.30
CA LEU A 116 23.57 -0.76 6.40
C LEU A 116 22.86 -0.10 7.59
N PHE A 117 23.55 0.01 8.72
CA PHE A 117 23.02 0.69 9.90
C PHE A 117 22.73 2.17 9.61
N LYS A 118 23.64 2.91 8.98
CA LYS A 118 23.44 4.31 8.61
C LYS A 118 22.28 4.52 7.64
N GLN A 119 22.06 3.56 6.73
CA GLN A 119 20.99 3.64 5.74
C GLN A 119 19.60 3.32 6.32
N LEU A 120 19.54 2.43 7.32
CA LEU A 120 18.29 1.98 7.90
C LEU A 120 17.81 2.80 9.09
N PHE A 121 18.71 3.45 9.83
CA PHE A 121 18.37 4.15 11.06
C PHE A 121 18.37 5.66 10.86
N LEU A 122 17.28 6.31 11.25
CA LEU A 122 17.21 7.76 11.34
C LEU A 122 18.13 8.26 12.48
N ARG A 123 18.53 9.52 12.39
CA ARG A 123 19.54 10.12 13.28
C ARG A 123 19.29 9.84 14.77
N ASP A 124 18.07 10.05 15.24
CA ASP A 124 17.75 9.90 16.67
C ASP A 124 17.84 8.43 17.13
N ALA A 125 17.29 7.51 16.33
CA ALA A 125 17.40 6.08 16.60
C ALA A 125 18.88 5.61 16.54
N ALA A 126 19.65 6.12 15.59
CA ALA A 126 21.07 5.81 15.46
C ALA A 126 21.87 6.29 16.67
N GLN A 127 21.57 7.48 17.23
CA GLN A 127 22.23 7.99 18.44
C GLN A 127 21.94 7.10 19.66
N VAL A 128 20.68 6.68 19.84
CA VAL A 128 20.29 5.77 20.92
C VAL A 128 21.02 4.43 20.79
N ALA A 129 21.05 3.85 19.58
CA ALA A 129 21.77 2.61 19.31
C ALA A 129 23.26 2.73 19.58
N GLN A 130 23.91 3.80 19.10
CA GLN A 130 25.34 4.05 19.31
C GLN A 130 25.65 4.21 20.79
N GLY A 131 24.77 4.87 21.56
CA GLY A 131 24.92 4.97 23.01
C GLY A 131 24.89 3.60 23.71
N ALA A 132 23.99 2.69 23.25
CA ALA A 132 23.93 1.32 23.76
C ALA A 132 25.17 0.48 23.39
N LEU A 133 25.65 0.63 22.14
CA LEU A 133 26.86 -0.04 21.66
C LEU A 133 28.09 0.39 22.44
N ASN A 134 28.25 1.69 22.69
CA ASN A 134 29.39 2.24 23.43
C ASN A 134 29.47 1.74 24.87
N LYS A 135 28.30 1.52 25.55
CA LYS A 135 28.29 0.99 26.92
C LYS A 135 28.90 -0.41 27.04
N THR A 136 28.81 -1.21 25.98
CA THR A 136 29.30 -2.60 25.98
C THR A 136 30.59 -2.80 25.17
N LYS A 137 31.13 -1.70 24.60
CA LYS A 137 32.35 -1.76 23.75
C LYS A 137 33.53 -2.38 24.47
N ALA A 138 33.85 -1.91 25.69
CA ALA A 138 34.95 -2.43 26.47
C ALA A 138 34.84 -3.93 26.79
N GLU A 139 33.62 -4.42 26.99
CA GLU A 139 33.39 -5.85 27.19
C GLU A 139 33.65 -6.66 25.92
N PHE A 140 33.23 -6.15 24.76
CA PHE A 140 33.45 -6.80 23.46
C PHE A 140 34.91 -6.88 23.10
N GLU A 141 35.66 -5.80 23.36
CA GLU A 141 37.12 -5.76 23.15
C GLU A 141 37.85 -6.70 24.11
N ALA A 142 37.54 -6.65 25.42
CA ALA A 142 38.21 -7.45 26.42
C ALA A 142 38.01 -8.96 26.28
N LYS A 143 36.83 -9.36 25.81
CA LYS A 143 36.47 -10.78 25.64
C LYS A 143 36.53 -11.25 24.18
N SER A 144 37.02 -10.40 23.26
CA SER A 144 37.02 -10.65 21.80
C SER A 144 35.70 -11.21 21.30
N LEU A 145 34.59 -10.58 21.71
CA LEU A 145 33.23 -11.08 21.44
C LEU A 145 32.81 -10.81 19.99
N HIS A 146 32.35 -11.85 19.34
CA HIS A 146 31.60 -11.79 18.08
C HIS A 146 30.14 -12.11 18.38
N GLN A 147 29.24 -11.28 17.90
CA GLN A 147 27.80 -11.44 18.12
C GLN A 147 27.08 -11.54 16.80
N LYS A 148 26.29 -12.60 16.65
CA LYS A 148 25.36 -12.81 15.54
C LYS A 148 23.93 -12.83 16.07
N VAL A 149 22.98 -12.50 15.20
CA VAL A 149 21.55 -12.45 15.52
C VAL A 149 20.78 -13.45 14.69
N GLU A 150 19.99 -14.27 15.35
CA GLU A 150 18.90 -15.03 14.73
C GLU A 150 17.61 -14.32 15.00
N VAL A 151 16.83 -14.07 13.95
CA VAL A 151 15.57 -13.33 14.01
C VAL A 151 14.42 -14.25 13.73
N GLY A 152 13.55 -14.39 14.70
CA GLY A 152 12.28 -15.11 14.53
C GLY A 152 11.36 -14.42 13.50
N PRO A 153 10.19 -15.01 13.21
CA PRO A 153 9.23 -14.41 12.31
C PRO A 153 8.75 -13.06 12.85
N PRO A 154 8.94 -11.95 12.10
CA PRO A 154 8.48 -10.65 12.56
C PRO A 154 6.95 -10.55 12.53
N GLU A 155 6.37 -9.89 13.52
CA GLU A 155 4.96 -9.56 13.61
C GLU A 155 4.75 -8.08 13.30
N ILE A 156 3.72 -7.77 12.50
CA ILE A 156 3.30 -6.39 12.23
C ILE A 156 2.23 -6.04 13.25
N LEU A 157 2.55 -5.13 14.16
CA LEU A 157 1.65 -4.75 15.25
C LEU A 157 0.58 -3.76 14.81
N SER A 158 0.97 -2.74 14.06
CA SER A 158 0.05 -1.74 13.53
C SER A 158 0.70 -0.94 12.40
N THR A 159 -0.16 -0.36 11.55
CA THR A 159 0.24 0.60 10.52
C THR A 159 -0.65 1.83 10.65
N ARG A 160 -0.07 3.01 10.89
CA ARG A 160 -0.79 4.28 11.05
C ARG A 160 0.07 5.42 10.54
N ASP A 161 -0.54 6.39 9.86
CA ASP A 161 0.07 7.69 9.52
C ASP A 161 1.48 7.62 8.92
N ASN A 162 1.67 6.82 7.88
CA ASN A 162 2.97 6.56 7.24
C ASN A 162 4.03 5.94 8.18
N ALA A 163 3.60 5.43 9.34
CA ALA A 163 4.44 4.67 10.25
C ALA A 163 3.93 3.24 10.36
N PHE A 164 4.84 2.29 10.51
CA PHE A 164 4.48 0.93 10.87
C PHE A 164 5.33 0.44 12.05
N TYR A 165 4.69 -0.37 12.86
CA TYR A 165 5.27 -0.92 14.07
C TYR A 165 5.41 -2.43 13.89
N THR A 166 6.60 -2.93 14.15
CA THR A 166 6.88 -4.37 14.09
C THR A 166 7.47 -4.86 15.39
N SER A 167 7.31 -6.14 15.66
CA SER A 167 7.94 -6.84 16.75
C SER A 167 8.61 -8.11 16.24
N ALA A 168 9.75 -8.45 16.80
CA ALA A 168 10.41 -9.71 16.52
C ALA A 168 11.10 -10.24 17.79
N ASP A 169 11.05 -11.54 17.97
CA ASP A 169 11.88 -12.21 18.95
C ASP A 169 13.25 -12.50 18.32
N VAL A 170 14.30 -12.14 19.01
CA VAL A 170 15.67 -12.29 18.52
C VAL A 170 16.49 -13.08 19.53
N GLN A 171 17.38 -13.92 18.98
CA GLN A 171 18.37 -14.64 19.76
C GLN A 171 19.76 -14.13 19.36
N LEU A 172 20.47 -13.58 20.35
CA LEU A 172 21.85 -13.12 20.16
C LEU A 172 22.79 -14.23 20.59
N ILE A 173 23.63 -14.66 19.67
CA ILE A 173 24.65 -15.68 19.90
C ILE A 173 25.98 -14.93 19.97
N ARG A 174 26.61 -14.96 21.15
CA ARG A 174 27.92 -14.36 21.42
C ARG A 174 28.95 -15.45 21.57
N VAL A 175 30.02 -15.33 20.84
CA VAL A 175 31.18 -16.22 20.92
C VAL A 175 32.43 -15.36 21.08
N GLY A 176 33.30 -15.75 22.00
CA GLY A 176 34.55 -15.04 22.24
C GLY A 176 35.52 -15.82 23.07
N SER A 177 36.55 -15.17 23.56
CA SER A 177 37.53 -15.77 24.46
C SER A 177 37.94 -14.79 25.55
N TYR A 178 38.12 -15.29 26.75
CA TYR A 178 38.62 -14.50 27.87
C TYR A 178 39.62 -15.34 28.65
N ARG A 179 40.83 -14.81 28.80
CA ARG A 179 41.93 -15.49 29.49
C ARG A 179 42.27 -16.88 28.93
N GLY A 180 42.06 -17.09 27.63
CA GLY A 180 42.32 -18.37 26.96
C GLY A 180 41.15 -19.37 27.00
N GLU A 181 40.05 -19.04 27.69
CA GLU A 181 38.84 -19.88 27.73
C GLU A 181 37.82 -19.38 26.71
N ALA A 182 37.22 -20.31 25.99
CA ALA A 182 36.14 -20.00 25.05
C ALA A 182 34.85 -19.65 25.81
N ILE A 183 34.20 -18.57 25.41
CA ILE A 183 32.92 -18.11 25.94
C ILE A 183 31.86 -18.23 24.88
N THR A 184 30.71 -18.83 25.22
CA THR A 184 29.51 -18.83 24.40
C THR A 184 28.31 -18.42 25.25
N GLU A 185 27.65 -17.36 24.84
CA GLU A 185 26.44 -16.84 25.49
C GLU A 185 25.29 -16.76 24.50
N VAL A 186 24.10 -17.12 24.96
CA VAL A 186 22.85 -17.00 24.18
C VAL A 186 21.89 -16.12 24.98
N LEU A 187 21.52 -14.99 24.37
CA LEU A 187 20.62 -14.01 24.99
C LEU A 187 19.35 -13.88 24.12
N ARG A 188 18.19 -13.81 24.76
CA ARG A 188 16.91 -13.67 24.05
C ARG A 188 16.26 -12.35 24.36
N TYR A 189 15.84 -11.66 23.33
CA TYR A 189 15.18 -10.36 23.42
C TYR A 189 13.97 -10.31 22.50
N ARG A 190 12.98 -9.52 22.91
CA ARG A 190 11.92 -9.03 22.05
C ARG A 190 12.27 -7.62 21.64
N ILE A 191 12.30 -7.36 20.34
CA ILE A 191 12.54 -6.03 19.82
C ILE A 191 11.30 -5.50 19.13
N LYS A 192 10.99 -4.23 19.40
CA LYS A 192 9.91 -3.49 18.74
C LYS A 192 10.52 -2.34 17.97
N PHE A 193 10.14 -2.19 16.69
CA PHE A 193 10.58 -1.10 15.85
C PHE A 193 9.41 -0.21 15.46
N LYS A 194 9.69 1.08 15.35
CA LYS A 194 8.87 2.06 14.66
C LYS A 194 9.59 2.47 13.39
N PHE A 195 9.01 2.15 12.23
CA PHE A 195 9.52 2.60 10.94
C PHE A 195 8.69 3.77 10.43
N LEU A 196 9.35 4.70 9.75
CA LEU A 196 8.73 5.80 9.01
C LEU A 196 9.13 5.72 7.55
N VAL A 197 8.34 6.35 6.68
CA VAL A 197 8.75 6.58 5.29
C VAL A 197 10.09 7.33 5.32
N ASN A 198 11.04 6.85 4.54
CA ASN A 198 12.40 7.39 4.54
C ASN A 198 12.42 8.76 3.84
N PRO A 199 12.64 9.87 4.56
CA PRO A 199 12.69 11.20 3.97
C PRO A 199 13.94 11.42 3.09
N ASP A 200 15.00 10.61 3.31
CA ASP A 200 16.27 10.70 2.60
C ASP A 200 16.41 9.69 1.46
N LEU A 201 15.29 9.15 0.97
CA LEU A 201 15.28 8.14 -0.11
C LEU A 201 16.07 8.60 -1.35
N THR A 202 16.05 9.90 -1.66
CA THR A 202 16.82 10.47 -2.76
C THR A 202 18.33 10.48 -2.53
N ARG A 203 18.77 10.42 -1.28
CA ARG A 203 20.19 10.42 -0.91
C ARG A 203 20.75 9.03 -0.73
N ASN A 204 20.03 8.15 -0.04
CA ASN A 204 20.49 6.80 0.25
C ASN A 204 19.85 5.71 -0.64
N GLY A 205 18.78 6.04 -1.37
CA GLY A 205 18.25 5.31 -2.53
C GLY A 205 17.81 3.86 -2.35
N ARG A 206 18.01 3.26 -1.17
CA ARG A 206 17.84 1.80 -1.02
C ARG A 206 16.61 1.37 -0.28
N PHE A 207 16.22 2.09 0.77
CA PHE A 207 15.17 1.62 1.66
C PHE A 207 14.00 2.61 1.70
N PRO A 208 12.80 2.17 1.36
CA PRO A 208 11.62 3.05 1.35
C PRO A 208 11.20 3.49 2.75
N THR A 209 11.68 2.79 3.78
CA THR A 209 11.39 3.10 5.19
C THR A 209 12.64 3.01 6.02
N ALA A 210 12.69 3.78 7.12
CA ALA A 210 13.80 3.82 8.05
C ALA A 210 13.31 3.71 9.50
N VAL A 211 14.14 3.17 10.36
CA VAL A 211 13.89 3.02 11.80
C VAL A 211 13.94 4.39 12.47
N ALA A 212 12.81 4.83 13.01
CA ALA A 212 12.71 6.08 13.77
C ALA A 212 12.89 5.89 15.28
N ALA A 213 12.49 4.73 15.79
CA ALA A 213 12.66 4.35 17.18
C ALA A 213 12.65 2.82 17.33
N PHE A 214 13.25 2.33 18.40
CA PHE A 214 13.21 0.93 18.75
C PHE A 214 13.23 0.75 20.28
N GLN A 215 12.74 -0.39 20.75
CA GLN A 215 12.73 -0.80 22.12
C GLN A 215 13.17 -2.25 22.21
N VAL A 216 14.04 -2.57 23.15
CA VAL A 216 14.59 -3.91 23.40
C VAL A 216 14.20 -4.35 24.78
N GLU A 217 13.49 -5.48 24.88
CA GLU A 217 13.03 -6.07 26.14
C GLU A 217 13.62 -7.47 26.28
N PRO A 218 14.25 -7.81 27.43
CA PRO A 218 14.75 -9.15 27.66
C PRO A 218 13.57 -10.13 27.81
N ILE A 219 13.65 -11.28 27.16
CA ILE A 219 12.70 -12.37 27.37
C ILE A 219 13.20 -13.19 28.56
N LYS A 220 12.45 -13.15 29.65
CA LYS A 220 12.74 -14.01 30.83
C LYS A 220 12.49 -15.45 30.41
N THR A 221 13.49 -16.27 30.56
CA THR A 221 13.44 -17.72 30.33
C THR A 221 12.86 -18.38 31.58
#